data_6eb99afe4eb7c2a7c87fdc87d1f3c9b0
#
_entry.id   6eb99afe4eb7c2a7c87fdc87d1f3c9b0
#
_cell.length_a   1.000
_cell.length_b   1.000
_cell.length_c   1.000
_cell.angle_alpha   90.00
_cell.angle_beta   90.00
_cell.angle_gamma   90.00
#
_symmetry.space_group_name_H-M   'P 1'
#
loop_
_entity.id
_entity.type
_entity.pdbx_description
1 polymer ?
#
loop_
_entity_poly.entity_id
_entity_poly.type
_entity_poly.pdbx_seq_one_letter_code
_entity_poly.pdbx_strand_id
1 'polypeptide(L)'
;MKRLVFLVCSVILLASCVPHTTGETEVGVRTKKLALWGEKGVENKAYAPGSTYFFLPFINDWHTFDTKLQNLEMTIRKERGDRRGRDELLFKTIDGNDISLDVIIAYRIDPQKAPFILQNIAEEDSLLRQKIVRTVARSKPRDIFGELKTEEFYVAASRETKAEEAKINLQEILGPMGVIVERVLTKDYRFNPEYQKAIEDKKVADQKVEKNKSAQKAAKEEYEKKLQDAQGEVNKMIADADGQYQKAKIEADAYYVKQARVAKAIRAEGKAEAKGIQKMNEALRGSGGETLVKLKIADALQEKKILLLPVSGGGMNLKTTDINRLIDTIGIKALSEKAGSAESAGTAK
;
A
#
# COMPACT_ATOMS: atom_id res chain seq x y z
N MET A 1 42.28 15.97 -82.59
CA MET A 1 41.18 16.73 -82.02
C MET A 1 39.98 15.87 -81.55
N LYS A 2 39.43 15.01 -82.40
CA LYS A 2 38.25 14.20 -82.00
C LYS A 2 38.47 13.27 -80.81
N ARG A 3 39.64 12.65 -80.64
CA ARG A 3 39.97 11.78 -79.48
C ARG A 3 40.15 12.60 -78.15
N LEU A 4 40.70 13.83 -78.30
CA LEU A 4 40.88 14.72 -77.11
C LEU A 4 39.50 15.21 -76.61
N VAL A 5 38.61 15.59 -77.53
CA VAL A 5 37.22 15.99 -77.21
C VAL A 5 36.45 14.84 -76.54
N PHE A 6 36.62 13.62 -77.03
CA PHE A 6 35.98 12.44 -76.43
C PHE A 6 36.51 12.15 -75.05
N LEU A 7 37.82 12.35 -74.81
CA LEU A 7 38.44 12.14 -73.51
C LEU A 7 38.03 13.24 -72.55
N VAL A 8 37.94 14.47 -72.96
CA VAL A 8 37.45 15.60 -72.12
C VAL A 8 35.97 15.44 -71.84
N CYS A 9 35.12 15.04 -72.79
CA CYS A 9 33.72 14.73 -72.49
C CYS A 9 33.57 13.55 -71.56
N SER A 10 34.39 12.51 -71.63
CA SER A 10 34.39 11.38 -70.71
C SER A 10 34.79 11.75 -69.31
N VAL A 11 35.77 12.63 -69.13
CA VAL A 11 36.23 13.17 -67.85
C VAL A 11 35.17 14.11 -67.25
N ILE A 12 34.49 14.92 -68.03
CA ILE A 12 33.39 15.77 -67.57
C ILE A 12 32.20 14.94 -67.17
N LEU A 13 31.85 13.83 -67.84
CA LEU A 13 30.81 12.91 -67.47
C LEU A 13 31.14 12.16 -66.20
N LEU A 14 32.39 11.76 -65.93
CA LEU A 14 32.83 11.12 -64.72
C LEU A 14 32.90 12.10 -63.53
N ALA A 15 33.21 13.36 -63.79
CA ALA A 15 33.29 14.43 -62.76
C ALA A 15 31.91 14.94 -62.34
N SER A 16 30.83 14.62 -63.05
CA SER A 16 29.47 15.09 -62.74
C SER A 16 28.67 14.13 -61.84
N CYS A 17 29.28 13.04 -61.35
CA CYS A 17 28.60 12.12 -60.43
C CYS A 17 28.55 12.76 -59.03
N VAL A 18 27.35 13.10 -58.55
CA VAL A 18 27.14 13.64 -57.22
C VAL A 18 26.95 12.47 -56.21
N PRO A 19 27.71 12.42 -55.14
CA PRO A 19 27.50 11.45 -54.07
C PRO A 19 26.20 11.76 -53.34
N HIS A 20 25.31 10.80 -53.25
CA HIS A 20 24.11 10.83 -52.42
C HIS A 20 24.31 9.88 -51.24
N THR A 21 24.32 10.41 -50.05
CA THR A 21 24.49 9.63 -48.82
C THR A 21 23.16 9.44 -48.14
N THR A 22 22.93 8.23 -47.64
CA THR A 22 21.87 7.97 -46.66
C THR A 22 22.44 8.09 -45.27
N GLY A 23 21.74 8.78 -44.35
CA GLY A 23 22.08 8.74 -42.92
C GLY A 23 22.00 7.32 -42.37
N GLU A 24 22.49 7.12 -41.15
CA GLU A 24 22.53 5.79 -40.51
C GLU A 24 21.14 5.14 -40.39
N THR A 25 20.08 5.93 -40.40
CA THR A 25 18.71 5.50 -40.20
C THR A 25 17.78 5.90 -41.33
N GLU A 26 18.34 6.49 -42.38
CA GLU A 26 17.59 6.95 -43.56
C GLU A 26 17.63 5.92 -44.69
N VAL A 27 16.47 5.66 -45.24
CA VAL A 27 16.34 4.89 -46.46
C VAL A 27 16.27 5.85 -47.66
N GLY A 28 17.06 5.58 -48.67
CA GLY A 28 17.08 6.35 -49.91
C GLY A 28 16.15 5.79 -50.96
N VAL A 29 15.55 6.69 -51.76
CA VAL A 29 14.73 6.33 -52.93
C VAL A 29 15.15 7.20 -54.10
N ARG A 30 15.41 6.55 -55.24
CA ARG A 30 15.82 7.20 -56.47
C ARG A 30 14.64 7.38 -57.43
N THR A 31 14.51 8.57 -57.97
CA THR A 31 13.56 8.88 -59.06
C THR A 31 14.32 9.13 -60.34
N LYS A 32 14.02 8.39 -61.41
CA LYS A 32 14.62 8.58 -62.76
C LYS A 32 13.82 9.62 -63.52
N LYS A 33 14.40 10.79 -63.82
CA LYS A 33 13.78 11.84 -64.64
C LYS A 33 13.85 11.52 -66.12
N LEU A 34 14.97 10.96 -66.55
CA LEU A 34 15.21 10.54 -67.91
C LEU A 34 15.58 9.05 -67.93
N ALA A 35 14.86 8.28 -68.68
CA ALA A 35 15.15 6.87 -68.93
C ALA A 35 15.71 6.71 -70.35
N LEU A 36 17.04 6.53 -70.44
CA LEU A 36 17.68 6.10 -71.71
C LEU A 36 17.40 4.62 -71.99
N TRP A 37 17.25 3.84 -70.92
CA TRP A 37 16.79 2.46 -70.88
C TRP A 37 15.97 2.20 -69.64
N GLY A 38 14.82 1.50 -69.76
CA GLY A 38 13.93 1.18 -68.63
C GLY A 38 12.81 2.20 -68.42
N GLU A 39 12.07 2.05 -67.32
CA GLU A 39 10.94 2.91 -66.99
C GLU A 39 11.37 4.20 -66.28
N LYS A 40 10.68 5.30 -66.62
CA LYS A 40 10.81 6.60 -65.99
C LYS A 40 9.96 6.63 -64.74
N GLY A 41 10.45 7.31 -63.67
CA GLY A 41 9.71 7.49 -62.44
C GLY A 41 10.46 6.95 -61.22
N VAL A 42 9.75 6.74 -60.12
CA VAL A 42 10.29 6.21 -58.89
C VAL A 42 10.75 4.77 -59.09
N GLU A 43 11.99 4.48 -58.75
CA GLU A 43 12.51 3.12 -58.76
C GLU A 43 11.96 2.33 -57.56
N ASN A 44 11.37 1.18 -57.83
CA ASN A 44 10.84 0.29 -56.79
C ASN A 44 11.98 -0.45 -56.06
N LYS A 45 12.92 0.32 -55.54
CA LYS A 45 14.08 -0.16 -54.79
C LYS A 45 14.38 0.79 -53.65
N ALA A 46 14.41 0.26 -52.44
CA ALA A 46 14.90 0.96 -51.28
C ALA A 46 16.42 0.82 -51.17
N TYR A 47 17.11 1.94 -51.03
CA TYR A 47 18.54 1.99 -50.85
C TYR A 47 18.91 2.00 -49.36
N ALA A 48 19.83 1.11 -48.97
CA ALA A 48 20.15 0.83 -47.60
C ALA A 48 20.66 2.04 -46.83
N PRO A 49 20.39 2.13 -45.52
CA PRO A 49 20.96 3.15 -44.63
C PRO A 49 22.49 3.10 -44.57
N GLY A 50 23.12 4.24 -44.24
CA GLY A 50 24.57 4.34 -44.00
C GLY A 50 25.43 4.10 -45.24
N SER A 51 24.89 4.27 -46.43
CA SER A 51 25.59 3.98 -47.68
C SER A 51 25.71 5.24 -48.55
N THR A 52 26.74 5.27 -49.41
CA THR A 52 26.92 6.35 -50.37
C THR A 52 26.70 5.81 -51.75
N TYR A 53 25.87 6.48 -52.50
CA TYR A 53 25.50 6.10 -53.87
C TYR A 53 25.88 7.24 -54.82
N PHE A 54 26.29 6.90 -56.05
CA PHE A 54 26.71 7.86 -57.03
C PHE A 54 25.71 7.87 -58.18
N PHE A 55 25.02 8.97 -58.40
CA PHE A 55 24.06 9.13 -59.47
C PHE A 55 24.33 10.42 -60.27
N LEU A 56 23.90 10.42 -61.51
CA LEU A 56 23.94 11.59 -62.36
C LEU A 56 22.85 12.59 -61.99
N PRO A 57 23.14 13.81 -61.57
CA PRO A 57 22.20 14.74 -60.93
C PRO A 57 21.06 15.19 -61.86
N PHE A 58 21.32 15.32 -63.14
CA PHE A 58 20.31 15.79 -64.12
C PHE A 58 19.27 14.71 -64.49
N ILE A 59 19.61 13.46 -64.28
CA ILE A 59 18.82 12.31 -64.70
C ILE A 59 18.07 11.70 -63.54
N ASN A 60 18.55 11.90 -62.31
CA ASN A 60 18.01 11.29 -61.11
C ASN A 60 17.74 12.35 -60.02
N ASP A 61 16.63 12.17 -59.32
CA ASP A 61 16.40 12.82 -58.00
C ASP A 61 16.58 11.81 -56.90
N TRP A 62 16.94 12.31 -55.76
CA TRP A 62 17.20 11.53 -54.58
C TRP A 62 16.35 12.05 -53.43
N HIS A 63 15.61 11.15 -52.81
CA HIS A 63 14.78 11.42 -51.63
C HIS A 63 15.19 10.48 -50.49
N THR A 64 15.17 10.96 -49.26
CA THR A 64 15.46 10.16 -48.11
C THR A 64 14.28 10.22 -47.12
N PHE A 65 14.03 9.09 -46.47
CA PHE A 65 13.01 8.93 -45.45
C PHE A 65 13.66 8.40 -44.17
N ASP A 66 13.39 9.04 -43.02
CA ASP A 66 13.90 8.59 -41.71
C ASP A 66 13.04 7.40 -41.22
N THR A 67 13.71 6.28 -40.94
CA THR A 67 13.08 5.04 -40.46
C THR A 67 13.14 4.88 -38.96
N LYS A 68 13.67 5.88 -38.26
CA LYS A 68 13.62 5.91 -36.80
C LYS A 68 12.19 5.97 -36.27
N LEU A 69 12.05 5.58 -35.02
CA LEU A 69 10.82 5.79 -34.29
C LEU A 69 10.54 7.29 -34.13
N GLN A 70 9.47 7.74 -34.74
CA GLN A 70 8.99 9.13 -34.69
C GLN A 70 7.76 9.19 -33.80
N ASN A 71 7.60 10.31 -33.10
CA ASN A 71 6.44 10.59 -32.30
C ASN A 71 5.60 11.69 -32.91
N LEU A 72 4.33 11.42 -33.16
CA LEU A 72 3.34 12.44 -33.47
C LEU A 72 2.64 12.82 -32.16
N GLU A 73 2.94 13.99 -31.62
CA GLU A 73 2.33 14.49 -30.38
C GLU A 73 1.22 15.49 -30.71
N MET A 74 -0.01 15.13 -30.35
CA MET A 74 -1.18 16.01 -30.42
C MET A 74 -1.58 16.42 -29.01
N THR A 75 -1.46 17.73 -28.70
CA THR A 75 -1.64 18.23 -27.33
C THR A 75 -2.30 19.62 -27.35
N ILE A 76 -2.98 19.94 -26.24
CA ILE A 76 -3.53 21.27 -26.00
C ILE A 76 -2.45 22.33 -25.75
N ARG A 77 -1.25 21.91 -25.36
CA ARG A 77 -0.18 22.83 -24.97
C ARG A 77 0.39 23.53 -26.22
N LYS A 78 0.26 24.85 -26.26
CA LYS A 78 0.66 25.67 -27.42
C LYS A 78 2.16 25.61 -27.75
N GLU A 79 2.99 25.28 -26.75
CA GLU A 79 4.45 25.27 -26.82
C GLU A 79 5.04 23.86 -27.05
N ARG A 80 4.20 22.84 -27.00
CA ARG A 80 4.58 21.43 -27.16
C ARG A 80 3.76 20.80 -28.29
N GLY A 81 4.25 19.67 -28.75
CA GLY A 81 3.61 18.93 -29.83
C GLY A 81 4.15 19.30 -31.20
N ASP A 82 3.68 18.61 -32.21
CA ASP A 82 4.12 18.75 -33.59
C ASP A 82 3.64 20.00 -34.28
N ARG A 83 2.61 20.61 -33.74
CA ARG A 83 1.98 21.81 -34.29
C ARG A 83 1.92 22.89 -33.22
N ARG A 84 2.29 24.12 -33.59
CA ARG A 84 2.07 25.28 -32.73
C ARG A 84 0.57 25.56 -32.64
N GLY A 85 0.05 25.61 -31.43
CA GLY A 85 -1.36 25.83 -31.13
C GLY A 85 -2.03 24.65 -30.50
N ARG A 86 -3.34 24.72 -30.33
CA ARG A 86 -4.14 23.62 -29.79
C ARG A 86 -4.33 22.55 -30.86
N ASP A 87 -3.94 21.32 -30.56
CA ASP A 87 -3.98 20.20 -31.48
C ASP A 87 -4.46 18.91 -30.81
N GLU A 88 -5.07 19.04 -29.65
CA GLU A 88 -5.66 17.92 -28.93
C GLU A 88 -6.78 17.22 -29.71
N LEU A 89 -7.05 15.96 -29.38
CA LEU A 89 -8.23 15.26 -29.87
C LEU A 89 -9.46 15.70 -29.09
N LEU A 90 -10.40 16.33 -29.78
CA LEU A 90 -11.72 16.71 -29.25
C LEU A 90 -12.77 15.74 -29.75
N PHE A 91 -13.48 15.08 -28.88
CA PHE A 91 -14.56 14.15 -29.21
C PHE A 91 -15.61 14.08 -28.13
N LYS A 92 -16.75 13.49 -28.45
CA LYS A 92 -17.82 13.20 -27.49
C LYS A 92 -17.78 11.74 -27.09
N THR A 93 -17.96 11.51 -25.80
CA THR A 93 -18.17 10.16 -25.26
C THR A 93 -19.54 9.64 -25.61
N ILE A 94 -19.80 8.34 -25.38
CA ILE A 94 -21.11 7.72 -25.64
C ILE A 94 -22.24 8.36 -24.82
N ASP A 95 -21.90 8.92 -23.64
CA ASP A 95 -22.82 9.66 -22.76
C ASP A 95 -22.92 11.16 -23.09
N GLY A 96 -22.35 11.58 -24.24
CA GLY A 96 -22.51 12.90 -24.83
C GLY A 96 -21.62 14.01 -24.27
N ASN A 97 -20.67 13.69 -23.40
CA ASN A 97 -19.76 14.66 -22.82
C ASN A 97 -18.57 14.96 -23.71
N ASP A 98 -18.14 16.21 -23.78
CA ASP A 98 -16.97 16.63 -24.52
C ASP A 98 -15.69 16.31 -23.74
N ILE A 99 -14.77 15.61 -24.39
CA ILE A 99 -13.44 15.30 -23.85
C ILE A 99 -12.38 15.85 -24.79
N SER A 100 -11.36 16.43 -24.18
CA SER A 100 -10.09 16.82 -24.80
C SER A 100 -9.01 15.84 -24.35
N LEU A 101 -8.39 15.12 -25.29
CA LEU A 101 -7.40 14.10 -25.02
C LEU A 101 -6.09 14.44 -25.73
N ASP A 102 -4.99 14.45 -24.98
CA ASP A 102 -3.64 14.56 -25.52
C ASP A 102 -3.14 13.15 -25.87
N VAL A 103 -2.70 12.94 -27.11
CA VAL A 103 -2.28 11.63 -27.62
C VAL A 103 -0.90 11.73 -28.26
N ILE A 104 -0.09 10.72 -28.02
CA ILE A 104 1.18 10.51 -28.71
C ILE A 104 1.09 9.22 -29.49
N ILE A 105 1.37 9.30 -30.79
CA ILE A 105 1.44 8.14 -31.67
C ILE A 105 2.90 7.94 -32.07
N ALA A 106 3.47 6.84 -31.60
CA ALA A 106 4.80 6.42 -31.99
C ALA A 106 4.69 5.54 -33.25
N TYR A 107 5.35 5.95 -34.31
CA TYR A 107 5.34 5.28 -35.58
C TYR A 107 6.72 5.31 -36.24
N ARG A 108 6.93 4.45 -37.23
CA ARG A 108 8.11 4.47 -38.09
C ARG A 108 7.73 4.17 -39.54
N ILE A 109 8.57 4.56 -40.45
CA ILE A 109 8.40 4.26 -41.89
C ILE A 109 8.96 2.87 -42.15
N ASP A 110 8.22 2.08 -42.93
CA ASP A 110 8.70 0.80 -43.47
C ASP A 110 9.73 1.05 -44.57
N PRO A 111 11.00 0.70 -44.39
CA PRO A 111 12.04 0.92 -45.39
C PRO A 111 11.70 0.32 -46.77
N GLN A 112 11.02 -0.81 -46.78
CA GLN A 112 10.69 -1.51 -48.04
C GLN A 112 9.60 -0.80 -48.84
N LYS A 113 8.74 -0.05 -48.17
CA LYS A 113 7.65 0.71 -48.75
C LYS A 113 7.99 2.18 -49.03
N ALA A 114 9.20 2.63 -48.75
CA ALA A 114 9.65 3.99 -49.05
C ALA A 114 9.46 4.39 -50.53
N PRO A 115 9.72 3.55 -51.53
CA PRO A 115 9.42 3.88 -52.93
C PRO A 115 7.92 4.09 -53.18
N PHE A 116 7.06 3.30 -52.59
CA PHE A 116 5.61 3.45 -52.67
C PHE A 116 5.14 4.77 -52.05
N ILE A 117 5.72 5.15 -50.89
CA ILE A 117 5.42 6.43 -50.20
C ILE A 117 5.78 7.59 -51.12
N LEU A 118 6.99 7.57 -51.70
CA LEU A 118 7.45 8.63 -52.61
C LEU A 118 6.55 8.75 -53.84
N GLN A 119 6.14 7.63 -54.42
CA GLN A 119 5.35 7.62 -55.64
C GLN A 119 3.91 8.08 -55.43
N ASN A 120 3.28 7.68 -54.30
CA ASN A 120 1.82 7.80 -54.16
C ASN A 120 1.37 8.75 -53.05
N ILE A 121 2.26 9.11 -52.09
CA ILE A 121 1.83 9.74 -50.88
C ILE A 121 2.53 11.07 -50.61
N ALA A 122 3.86 11.07 -50.47
CA ALA A 122 4.62 12.24 -50.06
C ALA A 122 6.08 12.16 -50.49
N GLU A 123 6.65 13.31 -50.86
CA GLU A 123 8.06 13.44 -51.25
C GLU A 123 9.01 13.52 -50.02
N GLU A 124 8.49 13.90 -48.85
CA GLU A 124 9.23 14.09 -47.61
C GLU A 124 8.49 13.55 -46.40
N ASP A 125 9.24 13.21 -45.34
CA ASP A 125 8.70 12.76 -44.07
C ASP A 125 7.72 13.78 -43.45
N SER A 126 8.02 15.06 -43.56
CA SER A 126 7.17 16.13 -43.05
C SER A 126 5.79 16.14 -43.66
N LEU A 127 5.72 15.90 -44.99
CA LEU A 127 4.46 15.83 -45.72
C LEU A 127 3.69 14.55 -45.42
N LEU A 128 4.38 13.40 -45.33
CA LEU A 128 3.77 12.13 -44.91
C LEU A 128 3.14 12.28 -43.52
N ARG A 129 3.88 12.83 -42.57
CA ARG A 129 3.45 13.08 -41.21
C ARG A 129 2.21 13.99 -41.16
N GLN A 130 2.24 15.11 -41.85
CA GLN A 130 1.18 16.11 -41.83
C GLN A 130 -0.09 15.69 -42.58
N LYS A 131 0.07 15.15 -43.79
CA LYS A 131 -1.07 14.86 -44.66
C LYS A 131 -1.74 13.53 -44.33
N ILE A 132 -0.96 12.50 -44.01
CA ILE A 132 -1.48 11.14 -43.84
C ILE A 132 -1.56 10.76 -42.36
N VAL A 133 -0.39 10.66 -41.72
CA VAL A 133 -0.34 10.13 -40.32
C VAL A 133 -1.23 10.96 -39.41
N ARG A 134 -1.09 12.28 -39.44
CA ARG A 134 -1.89 13.19 -38.60
C ARG A 134 -3.38 13.13 -38.94
N THR A 135 -3.74 13.06 -40.21
CA THR A 135 -5.15 13.05 -40.62
C THR A 135 -5.87 11.81 -40.09
N VAL A 136 -5.24 10.64 -40.29
CA VAL A 136 -5.78 9.37 -39.77
C VAL A 136 -5.74 9.34 -38.22
N ALA A 137 -4.65 9.83 -37.63
CA ALA A 137 -4.47 9.92 -36.21
C ALA A 137 -5.50 10.83 -35.51
N ARG A 138 -6.05 11.84 -36.19
CA ARG A 138 -7.12 12.69 -35.65
C ARG A 138 -8.50 12.08 -35.79
N SER A 139 -8.71 11.23 -36.77
CA SER A 139 -10.04 10.66 -37.04
C SER A 139 -10.26 9.39 -36.23
N LYS A 140 -9.45 8.38 -36.41
CA LYS A 140 -9.72 7.03 -35.90
C LYS A 140 -9.64 6.88 -34.39
N PRO A 141 -8.63 7.43 -33.69
CA PRO A 141 -8.63 7.38 -32.24
C PRO A 141 -9.82 8.11 -31.62
N ARG A 142 -10.30 9.17 -32.26
CA ARG A 142 -11.51 9.89 -31.82
C ARG A 142 -12.73 8.99 -31.78
N ASP A 143 -12.94 8.18 -32.82
CA ASP A 143 -14.07 7.26 -32.91
C ASP A 143 -13.98 6.20 -31.81
N ILE A 144 -12.78 5.60 -31.62
CA ILE A 144 -12.53 4.53 -30.65
C ILE A 144 -12.63 5.01 -29.19
N PHE A 145 -12.03 6.16 -28.88
CA PHE A 145 -12.13 6.73 -27.54
C PHE A 145 -13.55 7.26 -27.25
N GLY A 146 -14.30 7.68 -28.27
CA GLY A 146 -15.68 8.10 -28.15
C GLY A 146 -16.66 7.00 -27.70
N GLU A 147 -16.28 5.74 -27.84
CA GLU A 147 -17.07 4.60 -27.36
C GLU A 147 -17.02 4.41 -25.83
N LEU A 148 -16.05 5.05 -25.15
CA LEU A 148 -15.98 5.01 -23.69
C LEU A 148 -17.04 5.93 -23.07
N LYS A 149 -17.53 5.52 -21.89
CA LYS A 149 -18.25 6.42 -21.01
C LYS A 149 -17.30 7.40 -20.34
N THR A 150 -17.80 8.55 -19.98
CA THR A 150 -16.98 9.58 -19.34
C THR A 150 -16.32 9.10 -18.05
N GLU A 151 -17.03 8.28 -17.25
CA GLU A 151 -16.50 7.71 -16.01
C GLU A 151 -15.35 6.70 -16.27
N GLU A 152 -15.36 5.99 -17.40
CA GLU A 152 -14.35 5.01 -17.76
C GLU A 152 -12.99 5.65 -18.11
N PHE A 153 -12.99 6.95 -18.46
CA PHE A 153 -11.74 7.70 -18.63
C PHE A 153 -10.94 7.88 -17.34
N TYR A 154 -11.57 7.76 -16.16
CA TYR A 154 -10.84 7.75 -14.89
C TYR A 154 -10.12 6.42 -14.65
N VAL A 155 -10.52 5.35 -15.31
CA VAL A 155 -9.92 4.01 -15.19
C VAL A 155 -8.77 3.87 -16.19
N ALA A 156 -7.56 3.70 -15.70
CA ALA A 156 -6.37 3.59 -16.55
C ALA A 156 -6.44 2.39 -17.51
N ALA A 157 -6.90 1.24 -17.03
CA ALA A 157 -7.03 0.01 -17.83
C ALA A 157 -7.96 0.19 -19.04
N SER A 158 -9.10 0.90 -18.87
CA SER A 158 -10.03 1.16 -19.98
C SER A 158 -9.39 2.04 -21.07
N ARG A 159 -8.64 3.07 -20.66
CA ARG A 159 -7.90 3.92 -21.60
C ARG A 159 -6.82 3.15 -22.35
N GLU A 160 -6.09 2.27 -21.65
CA GLU A 160 -5.02 1.46 -22.23
C GLU A 160 -5.58 0.46 -23.25
N THR A 161 -6.68 -0.21 -22.92
CA THR A 161 -7.38 -1.10 -23.85
C THR A 161 -7.79 -0.37 -25.12
N LYS A 162 -8.39 0.82 -25.00
CA LYS A 162 -8.79 1.63 -26.17
C LYS A 162 -7.59 2.21 -26.92
N ALA A 163 -6.49 2.48 -26.26
CA ALA A 163 -5.25 2.90 -26.91
C ALA A 163 -4.66 1.76 -27.78
N GLU A 164 -4.69 0.52 -27.30
CA GLU A 164 -4.24 -0.64 -28.08
C GLU A 164 -5.19 -0.92 -29.27
N GLU A 165 -6.49 -0.82 -29.06
CA GLU A 165 -7.48 -0.90 -30.13
C GLU A 165 -7.26 0.19 -31.20
N ALA A 166 -6.99 1.42 -30.77
CA ALA A 166 -6.64 2.53 -31.65
C ALA A 166 -5.36 2.25 -32.43
N LYS A 167 -4.34 1.67 -31.80
CA LYS A 167 -3.11 1.24 -32.48
C LYS A 167 -3.39 0.22 -33.57
N ILE A 168 -4.17 -0.82 -33.28
CA ILE A 168 -4.52 -1.87 -34.26
C ILE A 168 -5.24 -1.26 -35.46
N ASN A 169 -6.23 -0.42 -35.20
CA ASN A 169 -6.99 0.24 -36.26
C ASN A 169 -6.13 1.20 -37.10
N LEU A 170 -5.26 1.98 -36.43
CA LEU A 170 -4.30 2.83 -37.13
C LEU A 170 -3.32 2.01 -37.99
N GLN A 171 -2.83 0.87 -37.47
CA GLN A 171 -1.94 -0.03 -38.22
C GLN A 171 -2.61 -0.64 -39.43
N GLU A 172 -3.89 -0.99 -39.35
CA GLU A 172 -4.67 -1.52 -40.47
C GLU A 172 -4.77 -0.51 -41.61
N ILE A 173 -4.94 0.77 -41.30
CA ILE A 173 -5.08 1.84 -42.28
C ILE A 173 -3.72 2.32 -42.77
N LEU A 174 -2.77 2.57 -41.92
CA LEU A 174 -1.47 3.16 -42.23
C LEU A 174 -0.45 2.12 -42.72
N GLY A 175 -0.60 0.86 -42.31
CA GLY A 175 0.30 -0.23 -42.72
C GLY A 175 0.40 -0.42 -44.22
N PRO A 176 -0.70 -0.46 -44.97
CA PRO A 176 -0.66 -0.50 -46.46
C PRO A 176 0.07 0.69 -47.07
N MET A 177 0.00 1.86 -46.40
CA MET A 177 0.66 3.09 -46.85
C MET A 177 2.16 3.18 -46.48
N GLY A 178 2.72 2.15 -45.84
CA GLY A 178 4.14 2.10 -45.50
C GLY A 178 4.49 2.72 -44.15
N VAL A 179 3.51 2.91 -43.26
CA VAL A 179 3.74 3.40 -41.90
C VAL A 179 3.44 2.28 -40.90
N ILE A 180 4.36 2.01 -40.02
CA ILE A 180 4.22 1.03 -38.93
C ILE A 180 3.92 1.78 -37.65
N VAL A 181 2.77 1.53 -37.04
CA VAL A 181 2.34 2.11 -35.78
C VAL A 181 2.81 1.22 -34.63
N GLU A 182 3.75 1.70 -33.83
CA GLU A 182 4.32 0.93 -32.73
C GLU A 182 3.47 1.06 -31.44
N ARG A 183 3.01 2.28 -31.14
CA ARG A 183 2.26 2.54 -29.93
C ARG A 183 1.37 3.79 -30.05
N VAL A 184 0.22 3.73 -29.38
CA VAL A 184 -0.64 4.87 -29.10
C VAL A 184 -0.65 5.09 -27.60
N LEU A 185 -0.30 6.29 -27.15
CA LEU A 185 -0.22 6.67 -25.76
C LEU A 185 -1.19 7.81 -25.47
N THR A 186 -2.03 7.64 -24.47
CA THR A 186 -2.86 8.69 -23.93
C THR A 186 -2.09 9.42 -22.83
N LYS A 187 -2.06 10.74 -22.86
CA LYS A 187 -1.31 11.55 -21.90
C LYS A 187 -2.26 12.25 -20.91
N ASP A 188 -2.68 13.44 -21.23
CA ASP A 188 -3.58 14.23 -20.41
C ASP A 188 -4.98 14.20 -21.02
N TYR A 189 -6.00 14.10 -20.19
CA TYR A 189 -7.39 14.23 -20.62
C TYR A 189 -8.11 15.31 -19.79
N ARG A 190 -9.07 15.98 -20.41
CA ARG A 190 -9.82 17.06 -19.78
C ARG A 190 -11.27 16.97 -20.19
N PHE A 191 -12.11 17.14 -19.23
CA PHE A 191 -13.56 17.24 -19.44
C PHE A 191 -13.99 18.70 -19.62
N ASN A 192 -15.19 18.90 -20.11
CA ASN A 192 -15.86 20.18 -20.02
C ASN A 192 -15.85 20.66 -18.54
N PRO A 193 -15.50 21.91 -18.26
CA PRO A 193 -15.39 22.42 -16.89
C PRO A 193 -16.66 22.24 -16.04
N GLU A 194 -17.85 22.36 -16.64
CA GLU A 194 -19.12 22.14 -15.95
C GLU A 194 -19.30 20.68 -15.52
N TYR A 195 -18.97 19.76 -16.40
CA TYR A 195 -19.01 18.33 -16.11
C TYR A 195 -17.97 17.93 -15.09
N GLN A 196 -16.74 18.46 -15.22
CA GLN A 196 -15.67 18.20 -14.24
C GLN A 196 -16.09 18.61 -12.84
N LYS A 197 -16.69 19.80 -12.70
CA LYS A 197 -17.22 20.27 -11.41
C LYS A 197 -18.32 19.36 -10.88
N ALA A 198 -19.26 18.94 -11.72
CA ALA A 198 -20.32 18.01 -11.31
C ALA A 198 -19.79 16.67 -10.82
N ILE A 199 -18.76 16.12 -11.47
CA ILE A 199 -18.10 14.87 -11.05
C ILE A 199 -17.32 15.06 -9.74
N GLU A 200 -16.63 16.19 -9.58
CA GLU A 200 -15.94 16.51 -8.33
C GLU A 200 -16.93 16.62 -7.18
N ASP A 201 -18.04 17.32 -7.37
CA ASP A 201 -19.12 17.46 -6.39
C ASP A 201 -19.74 16.08 -6.05
N LYS A 202 -19.99 15.24 -7.06
CA LYS A 202 -20.47 13.86 -6.87
C LYS A 202 -19.47 13.05 -6.03
N LYS A 203 -18.17 13.09 -6.37
CA LYS A 203 -17.14 12.36 -5.61
C LYS A 203 -17.04 12.83 -4.16
N VAL A 204 -17.13 14.14 -3.93
CA VAL A 204 -17.15 14.70 -2.57
C VAL A 204 -18.39 14.22 -1.80
N ALA A 205 -19.55 14.17 -2.45
CA ALA A 205 -20.78 13.66 -1.85
C ALA A 205 -20.65 12.15 -1.53
N ASP A 206 -20.14 11.33 -2.46
CA ASP A 206 -19.93 9.91 -2.27
C ASP A 206 -18.93 9.63 -1.14
N GLN A 207 -17.83 10.40 -1.07
CA GLN A 207 -16.87 10.31 0.03
C GLN A 207 -17.48 10.68 1.38
N LYS A 208 -18.38 11.70 1.42
CA LYS A 208 -19.11 12.04 2.65
C LYS A 208 -20.05 10.92 3.09
N VAL A 209 -20.74 10.29 2.14
CA VAL A 209 -21.61 9.14 2.42
C VAL A 209 -20.80 7.98 2.98
N GLU A 210 -19.66 7.64 2.37
CA GLU A 210 -18.81 6.56 2.83
C GLU A 210 -18.18 6.85 4.19
N LYS A 211 -17.72 8.09 4.40
CA LYS A 211 -17.23 8.55 5.70
C LYS A 211 -18.30 8.44 6.78
N ASN A 212 -19.53 8.85 6.47
CA ASN A 212 -20.64 8.78 7.42
C ASN A 212 -21.02 7.33 7.73
N LYS A 213 -21.05 6.44 6.74
CA LYS A 213 -21.26 4.99 6.94
C LYS A 213 -20.16 4.38 7.82
N SER A 214 -18.91 4.72 7.54
CA SER A 214 -17.77 4.27 8.34
C SER A 214 -17.83 4.78 9.78
N ALA A 215 -18.17 6.07 9.98
CA ALA A 215 -18.38 6.65 11.31
C ALA A 215 -19.56 6.00 12.04
N GLN A 216 -20.66 5.73 11.36
CA GLN A 216 -21.81 5.03 11.94
C GLN A 216 -21.43 3.60 12.37
N LYS A 217 -20.69 2.89 11.53
CA LYS A 217 -20.20 1.53 11.86
C LYS A 217 -19.27 1.56 13.07
N ALA A 218 -18.31 2.48 13.09
CA ALA A 218 -17.40 2.65 14.22
C ALA A 218 -18.14 3.01 15.51
N ALA A 219 -19.12 3.92 15.44
CA ALA A 219 -19.95 4.27 16.59
C ALA A 219 -20.76 3.06 17.10
N LYS A 220 -21.34 2.28 16.19
CA LYS A 220 -22.06 1.04 16.54
C LYS A 220 -21.15 0.04 17.27
N GLU A 221 -19.96 -0.22 16.72
CA GLU A 221 -18.98 -1.12 17.34
C GLU A 221 -18.52 -0.59 18.70
N GLU A 222 -18.33 0.72 18.84
CA GLU A 222 -18.01 1.34 20.14
C GLU A 222 -19.13 1.16 21.16
N TYR A 223 -20.40 1.35 20.76
CA TYR A 223 -21.55 1.11 21.64
C TYR A 223 -21.68 -0.36 22.02
N GLU A 224 -21.50 -1.27 21.10
CA GLU A 224 -21.54 -2.72 21.38
C GLU A 224 -20.42 -3.10 22.36
N LYS A 225 -19.23 -2.55 22.20
CA LYS A 225 -18.11 -2.73 23.14
C LYS A 225 -18.45 -2.20 24.51
N LYS A 226 -18.96 -0.95 24.61
CA LYS A 226 -19.39 -0.36 25.91
C LYS A 226 -20.47 -1.21 26.58
N LEU A 227 -21.40 -1.76 25.79
CA LEU A 227 -22.44 -2.64 26.32
C LEU A 227 -21.84 -3.93 26.90
N GLN A 228 -20.89 -4.54 26.19
CA GLN A 228 -20.18 -5.73 26.65
C GLN A 228 -19.34 -5.46 27.90
N ASP A 229 -18.64 -4.33 27.93
CA ASP A 229 -17.85 -3.92 29.08
C ASP A 229 -18.75 -3.70 30.30
N ALA A 230 -19.89 -3.00 30.13
CA ALA A 230 -20.85 -2.79 31.20
C ALA A 230 -21.48 -4.12 31.70
N GLN A 231 -21.83 -5.02 30.80
CA GLN A 231 -22.30 -6.37 31.14
C GLN A 231 -21.22 -7.16 31.88
N GLY A 232 -19.96 -7.02 31.45
CA GLY A 232 -18.82 -7.63 32.13
C GLY A 232 -18.64 -7.11 33.57
N GLU A 233 -18.77 -5.79 33.74
CA GLU A 233 -18.72 -5.19 35.12
C GLU A 233 -19.86 -5.66 36.01
N VAL A 234 -21.08 -5.69 35.49
CA VAL A 234 -22.24 -6.21 36.23
C VAL A 234 -22.03 -7.67 36.63
N ASN A 235 -21.60 -8.51 35.69
CA ASN A 235 -21.33 -9.92 35.95
C ASN A 235 -20.21 -10.10 37.02
N LYS A 236 -19.17 -9.25 36.94
CA LYS A 236 -18.10 -9.23 37.95
C LYS A 236 -18.63 -8.84 39.31
N MET A 237 -19.45 -7.78 39.39
CA MET A 237 -20.06 -7.37 40.69
C MET A 237 -20.95 -8.46 41.26
N ILE A 238 -21.74 -9.16 40.44
CA ILE A 238 -22.56 -10.29 40.86
C ILE A 238 -21.67 -11.42 41.38
N ALA A 239 -20.64 -11.78 40.64
CA ALA A 239 -19.72 -12.86 41.02
C ALA A 239 -18.95 -12.52 42.33
N ASP A 240 -18.52 -11.26 42.47
CA ASP A 240 -17.86 -10.77 43.70
C ASP A 240 -18.83 -10.80 44.90
N ALA A 241 -20.09 -10.37 44.70
CA ALA A 241 -21.11 -10.41 45.75
C ALA A 241 -21.45 -11.86 46.13
N ASP A 242 -21.62 -12.74 45.16
CA ASP A 242 -21.83 -14.18 45.43
C ASP A 242 -20.63 -14.82 46.11
N GLY A 243 -19.42 -14.45 45.70
CA GLY A 243 -18.18 -14.88 46.34
C GLY A 243 -18.08 -14.43 47.79
N GLN A 244 -18.42 -13.16 48.06
CA GLN A 244 -18.47 -12.62 49.45
C GLN A 244 -19.55 -13.33 50.27
N TYR A 245 -20.74 -13.55 49.71
CA TYR A 245 -21.80 -14.27 50.38
C TYR A 245 -21.39 -15.72 50.72
N GLN A 246 -20.81 -16.43 49.75
CA GLN A 246 -20.32 -17.80 50.00
C GLN A 246 -19.21 -17.84 51.04
N LYS A 247 -18.29 -16.88 50.99
CA LYS A 247 -17.22 -16.75 51.99
C LYS A 247 -17.78 -16.47 53.39
N ALA A 248 -18.68 -15.51 53.50
CA ALA A 248 -19.33 -15.20 54.78
C ALA A 248 -20.11 -16.41 55.32
N LYS A 249 -20.81 -17.16 54.44
CA LYS A 249 -21.52 -18.38 54.83
C LYS A 249 -20.57 -19.44 55.33
N ILE A 250 -19.48 -19.71 54.61
CA ILE A 250 -18.46 -20.69 55.00
C ILE A 250 -17.81 -20.29 56.34
N GLU A 251 -17.48 -18.98 56.52
CA GLU A 251 -16.93 -18.48 57.76
C GLU A 251 -17.89 -18.63 58.94
N ALA A 252 -19.20 -18.35 58.70
CA ALA A 252 -20.21 -18.51 59.73
C ALA A 252 -20.41 -20.01 60.10
N ASP A 253 -20.47 -20.88 59.09
CA ASP A 253 -20.58 -22.31 59.30
C ASP A 253 -19.34 -22.88 60.02
N ALA A 254 -18.15 -22.44 59.61
CA ALA A 254 -16.90 -22.83 60.25
C ALA A 254 -16.84 -22.35 61.70
N TYR A 255 -17.28 -21.09 61.94
CA TYR A 255 -17.37 -20.54 63.30
C TYR A 255 -18.34 -21.35 64.15
N TYR A 256 -19.52 -21.66 63.61
CA TYR A 256 -20.53 -22.49 64.32
C TYR A 256 -19.98 -23.89 64.68
N VAL A 257 -19.35 -24.57 63.66
CA VAL A 257 -18.73 -25.87 63.92
C VAL A 257 -17.59 -25.79 64.91
N LYS A 258 -16.76 -24.73 64.86
CA LYS A 258 -15.70 -24.51 65.81
C LYS A 258 -16.27 -24.34 67.23
N GLN A 259 -17.29 -23.49 67.39
CA GLN A 259 -17.91 -23.26 68.71
C GLN A 259 -18.60 -24.55 69.21
N ALA A 260 -19.26 -25.30 68.35
CA ALA A 260 -19.84 -26.56 68.75
C ALA A 260 -18.77 -27.57 69.18
N ARG A 261 -17.63 -27.62 68.52
CA ARG A 261 -16.49 -28.46 68.91
C ARG A 261 -15.89 -28.01 70.26
N VAL A 262 -15.71 -26.69 70.44
CA VAL A 262 -15.21 -26.09 71.71
C VAL A 262 -16.17 -26.41 72.85
N ALA A 263 -17.47 -26.21 72.61
CA ALA A 263 -18.47 -26.55 73.64
C ALA A 263 -18.47 -28.05 73.96
N LYS A 264 -18.27 -28.91 72.99
CA LYS A 264 -18.15 -30.36 73.17
C LYS A 264 -16.83 -30.70 73.93
N ALA A 265 -15.74 -30.01 73.61
CA ALA A 265 -14.45 -30.18 74.28
C ALA A 265 -14.55 -29.77 75.75
N ILE A 266 -15.12 -28.57 76.03
CA ILE A 266 -15.32 -28.06 77.36
C ILE A 266 -16.20 -29.05 78.21
N ARG A 267 -17.26 -29.57 77.54
CA ARG A 267 -18.10 -30.58 78.26
C ARG A 267 -17.34 -31.89 78.56
N ALA A 268 -16.49 -32.31 77.59
CA ALA A 268 -15.68 -33.50 77.75
C ALA A 268 -14.60 -33.31 78.83
N GLU A 269 -13.95 -32.15 78.74
CA GLU A 269 -12.94 -31.73 79.73
C GLU A 269 -13.53 -31.63 81.17
N GLY A 270 -14.67 -30.93 81.30
CA GLY A 270 -15.37 -30.85 82.55
C GLY A 270 -15.84 -32.22 83.09
N LYS A 271 -16.24 -33.13 82.18
CA LYS A 271 -16.56 -34.52 82.58
C LYS A 271 -15.30 -35.28 83.02
N ALA A 272 -14.19 -35.07 82.32
CA ALA A 272 -12.92 -35.75 82.61
C ALA A 272 -12.33 -35.19 83.94
N GLU A 273 -12.40 -33.86 84.10
CA GLU A 273 -11.96 -33.20 85.30
C GLU A 273 -12.79 -33.64 86.50
N ALA A 274 -14.11 -33.65 86.36
CA ALA A 274 -14.98 -34.15 87.46
C ALA A 274 -14.67 -35.63 87.81
N LYS A 275 -14.42 -36.48 86.77
CA LYS A 275 -13.99 -37.88 86.98
C LYS A 275 -12.59 -37.91 87.62
N GLY A 276 -11.69 -36.98 87.17
CA GLY A 276 -10.35 -36.86 87.73
C GLY A 276 -10.41 -36.47 89.27
N ILE A 277 -11.23 -35.47 89.52
CA ILE A 277 -11.47 -35.03 90.94
C ILE A 277 -12.08 -36.14 91.78
N GLN A 278 -13.03 -36.88 91.20
CA GLN A 278 -13.58 -38.04 91.91
C GLN A 278 -12.53 -39.11 92.22
N LYS A 279 -11.71 -39.46 91.18
CA LYS A 279 -10.61 -40.43 91.41
C LYS A 279 -9.53 -39.91 92.32
N MET A 280 -9.23 -38.58 92.17
CA MET A 280 -8.27 -37.98 93.08
C MET A 280 -8.76 -37.91 94.51
N ASN A 281 -10.05 -37.62 94.77
CA ASN A 281 -10.65 -37.70 96.04
C ASN A 281 -10.67 -39.13 96.61
N GLU A 282 -10.85 -40.13 95.68
CA GLU A 282 -10.74 -41.55 96.05
C GLU A 282 -9.27 -41.92 96.42
N ALA A 283 -8.31 -41.42 95.63
CA ALA A 283 -6.90 -41.70 95.87
C ALA A 283 -6.33 -40.94 97.11
N LEU A 284 -6.82 -39.70 97.37
CA LEU A 284 -6.43 -38.90 98.55
C LEU A 284 -7.01 -39.37 99.87
N ARG A 285 -7.99 -40.22 99.82
CA ARG A 285 -8.49 -40.91 101.03
C ARG A 285 -7.52 -42.00 101.54
N GLY A 286 -6.40 -42.31 100.72
CA GLY A 286 -5.29 -43.20 101.12
C GLY A 286 -3.98 -42.42 101.22
N SER A 287 -2.85 -43.09 101.46
CA SER A 287 -1.49 -42.54 101.65
C SER A 287 -0.81 -41.77 100.47
N GLY A 288 -1.59 -41.34 99.47
CA GLY A 288 -1.04 -40.69 98.26
C GLY A 288 -0.99 -39.17 98.24
N GLY A 289 -1.43 -38.47 99.32
CA GLY A 289 -1.54 -37.02 99.33
C GLY A 289 -0.21 -36.24 99.36
N GLU A 290 0.81 -36.78 99.97
CA GLU A 290 2.14 -36.14 100.09
C GLU A 290 2.94 -36.14 98.76
N THR A 291 2.72 -37.16 97.90
CA THR A 291 3.47 -37.31 96.65
C THR A 291 2.98 -36.33 95.61
N LEU A 292 1.70 -35.94 95.67
CA LEU A 292 1.11 -35.02 94.65
C LEU A 292 1.58 -33.57 94.86
N VAL A 293 1.84 -33.13 96.04
CA VAL A 293 2.38 -31.73 96.31
C VAL A 293 3.77 -31.57 95.72
N LYS A 294 4.61 -32.61 95.79
CA LYS A 294 5.97 -32.56 95.22
C LYS A 294 6.03 -32.50 93.76
N LEU A 295 5.07 -33.14 93.04
CA LEU A 295 4.99 -33.14 91.60
C LEU A 295 4.54 -31.79 91.01
N LYS A 296 3.64 -31.08 91.68
CA LYS A 296 3.16 -29.77 91.23
C LYS A 296 4.22 -28.65 91.30
N ILE A 297 5.15 -28.75 92.19
CA ILE A 297 6.26 -27.81 92.35
C ILE A 297 7.30 -28.01 91.21
N ALA A 298 7.48 -29.21 90.72
CA ALA A 298 8.40 -29.50 89.60
C ALA A 298 7.86 -29.00 88.26
N ASP A 299 6.57 -29.04 88.05
CA ASP A 299 5.94 -28.61 86.78
C ASP A 299 5.95 -27.09 86.58
N ALA A 300 5.93 -26.31 87.68
CA ALA A 300 5.96 -24.85 87.60
C ALA A 300 7.31 -24.25 87.22
N LEU A 301 8.36 -25.08 87.11
CA LEU A 301 9.74 -24.67 86.81
C LEU A 301 10.24 -25.05 85.42
N GLN A 302 9.39 -25.63 84.56
CA GLN A 302 9.79 -25.99 83.19
C GLN A 302 9.72 -24.81 82.20
N GLU A 303 10.89 -24.29 81.97
CA GLU A 303 11.49 -23.68 80.76
C GLU A 303 10.71 -22.73 79.88
N LYS A 304 11.13 -21.46 79.87
CA LYS A 304 10.94 -20.50 78.80
C LYS A 304 12.04 -20.74 77.73
N LYS A 305 11.69 -21.22 76.56
CA LYS A 305 12.59 -21.29 75.40
C LYS A 305 12.70 -19.92 74.70
N ILE A 306 13.95 -19.37 74.65
CA ILE A 306 14.32 -18.21 73.83
C ILE A 306 14.83 -18.73 72.53
N LEU A 307 14.15 -18.40 71.41
CA LEU A 307 14.56 -18.74 70.09
C LEU A 307 15.39 -17.60 69.48
N LEU A 308 16.69 -17.80 69.27
CA LEU A 308 17.57 -16.92 68.50
C LEU A 308 17.62 -17.43 67.04
N LEU A 309 17.17 -16.63 66.09
CA LEU A 309 17.29 -16.91 64.66
C LEU A 309 18.60 -16.31 64.15
N PRO A 310 19.51 -17.09 63.54
CA PRO A 310 20.70 -16.56 62.89
C PRO A 310 20.34 -16.10 61.47
N VAL A 311 20.63 -14.82 61.14
CA VAL A 311 20.63 -14.31 59.78
C VAL A 311 21.99 -14.68 59.17
N SER A 312 22.02 -15.72 58.33
CA SER A 312 23.21 -16.05 57.57
C SER A 312 23.24 -15.26 56.29
N GLY A 313 24.37 -14.59 56.08
CA GLY A 313 24.63 -13.69 54.98
C GLY A 313 24.82 -14.36 53.62
N GLY A 314 24.32 -13.72 52.60
CA GLY A 314 24.76 -13.83 51.22
C GLY A 314 25.01 -12.42 50.72
N GLY A 315 26.26 -12.16 50.36
CA GLY A 315 26.73 -10.82 50.01
C GLY A 315 25.94 -10.15 48.88
N MET A 316 25.20 -9.17 49.26
CA MET A 316 24.77 -8.13 48.30
C MET A 316 25.61 -6.88 48.57
N ASN A 317 26.23 -6.42 47.47
CA ASN A 317 27.11 -5.27 47.49
C ASN A 317 26.29 -4.00 47.58
N LEU A 318 26.19 -3.43 48.78
CA LEU A 318 25.37 -2.26 49.14
C LEU A 318 25.79 -0.93 48.51
N LYS A 319 26.81 -0.93 47.63
CA LYS A 319 27.32 0.31 47.01
C LYS A 319 26.72 0.67 45.66
N THR A 320 25.94 -0.20 45.01
CA THR A 320 25.43 0.04 43.63
C THR A 320 23.93 -0.21 43.42
N THR A 321 23.19 -0.52 44.47
CA THR A 321 21.74 -0.78 44.32
C THR A 321 20.95 0.36 44.92
N ASP A 322 20.22 1.07 44.07
CA ASP A 322 19.31 2.12 44.46
C ASP A 322 18.16 1.53 45.34
N ILE A 323 18.22 1.81 46.62
CA ILE A 323 17.29 1.30 47.62
C ILE A 323 15.84 1.67 47.29
N ASN A 324 15.61 2.80 46.62
CA ASN A 324 14.25 3.23 46.24
C ASN A 324 13.63 2.32 45.18
N ARG A 325 14.43 1.79 44.23
CA ARG A 325 13.95 0.83 43.23
C ARG A 325 13.62 -0.54 43.79
N LEU A 326 14.33 -0.94 44.83
CA LEU A 326 14.05 -2.20 45.53
C LEU A 326 12.75 -2.12 46.33
N ILE A 327 12.47 -0.99 46.93
CA ILE A 327 11.23 -0.72 47.70
C ILE A 327 10.01 -0.69 46.75
N ASP A 328 10.15 -0.08 45.55
CA ASP A 328 9.08 -0.04 44.57
C ASP A 328 8.78 -1.41 43.96
N THR A 329 9.80 -2.26 43.76
CA THR A 329 9.65 -3.61 43.16
C THR A 329 9.01 -4.61 44.14
N ILE A 330 9.19 -4.43 45.43
CA ILE A 330 8.66 -5.35 46.45
C ILE A 330 7.27 -4.92 46.96
N GLY A 331 6.76 -3.77 46.51
CA GLY A 331 5.42 -3.31 46.87
C GLY A 331 5.30 -2.86 48.34
N ILE A 332 6.42 -2.68 49.04
CA ILE A 332 6.46 -2.31 50.48
C ILE A 332 5.91 -0.90 50.68
N LYS A 333 5.98 -0.02 49.65
CA LYS A 333 5.44 1.33 49.69
C LYS A 333 3.92 1.34 49.90
N ALA A 334 3.23 0.38 49.30
CA ALA A 334 1.78 0.20 49.48
C ALA A 334 1.39 -0.33 50.85
N LEU A 335 2.30 -1.03 51.52
CA LEU A 335 2.07 -1.52 52.87
C LEU A 335 2.37 -0.47 53.94
N SER A 336 3.35 0.43 53.73
CA SER A 336 3.66 1.50 54.68
C SER A 336 2.58 2.60 54.68
N GLU A 337 1.99 2.91 53.49
CA GLU A 337 0.86 3.84 53.40
C GLU A 337 -0.42 3.28 54.03
N LYS A 338 -0.62 1.96 53.95
CA LYS A 338 -1.77 1.29 54.57
C LYS A 338 -1.63 1.15 56.10
N ALA A 339 -0.40 1.03 56.61
CA ALA A 339 -0.12 1.01 58.04
C ALA A 339 -0.24 2.41 58.65
N GLY A 340 0.23 3.47 57.96
CA GLY A 340 0.10 4.86 58.39
C GLY A 340 -1.34 5.38 58.42
N SER A 341 -2.21 4.86 57.55
CA SER A 341 -3.63 5.22 57.53
C SER A 341 -4.47 4.49 58.56
N ALA A 342 -3.98 3.35 59.07
CA ALA A 342 -4.64 2.62 60.18
C ALA A 342 -4.37 3.21 61.57
N GLU A 343 -3.23 3.89 61.72
CA GLU A 343 -2.84 4.52 63.03
C GLU A 343 -3.53 5.87 63.22
N SER A 344 -3.93 6.55 62.15
CA SER A 344 -4.67 7.83 62.24
C SER A 344 -6.19 7.67 62.45
N ALA A 345 -6.74 6.46 62.32
CA ALA A 345 -8.17 6.18 62.51
C ALA A 345 -8.49 5.65 63.94
N GLY A 346 -7.50 5.41 64.78
CA GLY A 346 -7.65 4.86 66.13
C GLY A 346 -7.76 5.89 67.27
N THR A 347 -7.68 7.21 66.95
CA THR A 347 -7.73 8.28 68.02
C THR A 347 -8.88 9.26 67.79
N ALA A 348 -10.03 8.76 67.39
CA ALA A 348 -11.27 9.55 67.46
C ALA A 348 -12.43 8.63 67.87
N LYS A 349 -12.59 8.50 69.17
CA LYS A 349 -13.69 7.95 69.91
C LYS A 349 -13.48 6.59 70.52
#